data_52811b80ef4294d7b47ccc66dfb6a7e4
#
_entry.id   52811b80ef4294d7b47ccc66dfb6a7e4
#
_cell.length_a   1.000
_cell.length_b   1.000
_cell.length_c   1.000
_cell.angle_alpha   90.00
_cell.angle_beta   90.00
_cell.angle_gamma   90.00
#
_symmetry.space_group_name_H-M   'P 1'
#
loop_
_entity.id
_entity.type
_entity.pdbx_description
1 polymer ?
#
loop_
_entity_poly.entity_id
_entity_poly.type
_entity_poly.pdbx_seq_one_letter_code
_entity_poly.pdbx_strand_id
1 'polypeptide(L)'
;MSRFWSELKYNIRRRWNPACWIPATILCIRFPFLYPRNRFTDKHYTNWKLRNLQNEHSVKAYGYVGEFGNKENPFRRVVKDRKEDFIVRFYGFLESLIGIFHIIPYYTELDSLDKGWRKAFGIYICKDLKRALLEDGGRKRLRSYRIDQIKEKFGNLCWYDHGGNEETNRIINKYTYISRHTCITCGKSADYMTIGWIEPYCKEHLPEWIDPNNPDQVNEYYTEEHPFYGVYRIRFDKKDKEETNDGEKGPSGN
;
A
#
# COMPACT_ATOMS: atom_id res chain seq x y z
N MET A 1 -18.28 21.37 -6.92
CA MET A 1 -18.05 20.87 -8.30
C MET A 1 -16.59 20.90 -8.74
N SER A 2 -15.79 21.92 -8.42
CA SER A 2 -14.39 22.05 -8.87
C SER A 2 -13.44 20.91 -8.42
N ARG A 3 -13.54 20.45 -7.18
CA ARG A 3 -12.66 19.39 -6.61
C ARG A 3 -12.92 18.02 -7.25
N PHE A 4 -14.18 17.67 -7.50
CA PHE A 4 -14.54 16.42 -8.19
C PHE A 4 -13.93 16.35 -9.59
N TRP A 5 -14.09 17.40 -10.38
CA TRP A 5 -13.56 17.43 -11.75
C TRP A 5 -12.03 17.43 -11.79
N SER A 6 -11.36 18.06 -10.81
CA SER A 6 -9.90 18.01 -10.71
C SER A 6 -9.41 16.60 -10.37
N GLU A 7 -10.07 15.91 -9.43
CA GLU A 7 -9.74 14.53 -9.06
C GLU A 7 -10.06 13.54 -10.19
N LEU A 8 -11.18 13.71 -10.88
CA LEU A 8 -11.52 12.89 -12.05
C LEU A 8 -10.50 13.08 -13.18
N LYS A 9 -10.12 14.34 -13.49
CA LYS A 9 -9.06 14.64 -14.45
C LYS A 9 -7.72 14.03 -14.03
N TYR A 10 -7.35 14.11 -12.74
CA TYR A 10 -6.13 13.52 -12.22
C TYR A 10 -6.12 12.00 -12.43
N ASN A 11 -7.20 11.31 -12.07
CA ASN A 11 -7.32 9.87 -12.21
C ASN A 11 -7.32 9.42 -13.67
N ILE A 12 -8.02 10.15 -14.56
CA ILE A 12 -8.01 9.89 -16.00
C ILE A 12 -6.60 10.10 -16.55
N ARG A 13 -5.94 11.23 -16.25
CA ARG A 13 -4.56 11.50 -16.71
C ARG A 13 -3.59 10.43 -16.26
N ARG A 14 -3.67 9.98 -15.02
CA ARG A 14 -2.80 8.93 -14.49
C ARG A 14 -2.99 7.61 -15.22
N ARG A 15 -4.22 7.22 -15.55
CA ARG A 15 -4.56 5.99 -16.28
C ARG A 15 -4.12 6.03 -17.74
N TRP A 16 -4.24 7.19 -18.37
CA TRP A 16 -3.85 7.39 -19.77
C TRP A 16 -2.38 7.76 -19.93
N ASN A 17 -1.66 7.99 -18.85
CA ASN A 17 -0.24 8.31 -18.90
C ASN A 17 0.60 7.04 -19.12
N PRO A 18 1.25 6.89 -20.29
CA PRO A 18 2.13 5.76 -20.57
C PRO A 18 3.23 5.57 -19.53
N ALA A 19 3.73 6.67 -18.93
CA ALA A 19 4.72 6.63 -17.86
C ALA A 19 4.22 5.92 -16.58
N CYS A 20 2.91 5.78 -16.39
CA CYS A 20 2.35 5.03 -15.27
C CYS A 20 2.05 3.56 -15.65
N TRP A 21 1.32 3.34 -16.73
CA TRP A 21 0.84 1.99 -17.04
C TRP A 21 1.89 1.09 -17.71
N ILE A 22 2.85 1.62 -18.48
CA ILE A 22 3.91 0.80 -19.07
C ILE A 22 4.76 0.10 -17.99
N PRO A 23 5.34 0.81 -17.01
CA PRO A 23 6.10 0.17 -15.92
C PRO A 23 5.24 -0.80 -15.09
N ALA A 24 4.01 -0.43 -14.77
CA ALA A 24 3.10 -1.30 -14.02
C ALA A 24 2.79 -2.59 -14.78
N THR A 25 2.51 -2.51 -16.08
CA THR A 25 2.27 -3.67 -16.94
C THR A 25 3.50 -4.58 -17.01
N ILE A 26 4.70 -4.01 -17.20
CA ILE A 26 5.96 -4.78 -17.21
C ILE A 26 6.16 -5.51 -15.88
N LEU A 27 5.93 -4.84 -14.76
CA LEU A 27 6.04 -5.44 -13.43
C LEU A 27 5.01 -6.57 -13.22
N CYS A 28 3.77 -6.39 -13.65
CA CYS A 28 2.73 -7.43 -13.55
C CYS A 28 3.00 -8.64 -14.45
N ILE A 29 3.58 -8.44 -15.64
CA ILE A 29 4.04 -9.55 -16.51
C ILE A 29 5.19 -10.30 -15.84
N ARG A 30 6.15 -9.57 -15.27
CA ARG A 30 7.32 -10.15 -14.61
C ARG A 30 6.98 -10.85 -13.31
N PHE A 31 6.05 -10.28 -12.54
CA PHE A 31 5.59 -10.72 -11.23
C PHE A 31 4.05 -10.73 -11.21
N PRO A 32 3.39 -11.82 -11.66
CA PRO A 32 1.93 -11.86 -11.83
C PRO A 32 1.14 -11.59 -10.55
N PHE A 33 1.72 -11.84 -9.39
CA PHE A 33 1.11 -11.58 -8.08
C PHE A 33 1.05 -10.09 -7.72
N LEU A 34 1.77 -9.22 -8.43
CA LEU A 34 1.70 -7.76 -8.26
C LEU A 34 0.47 -7.14 -8.94
N TYR A 35 -0.29 -7.94 -9.70
CA TYR A 35 -1.49 -7.42 -10.33
C TYR A 35 -2.54 -7.07 -9.26
N PRO A 36 -2.99 -5.80 -9.18
CA PRO A 36 -3.89 -5.35 -8.14
C PRO A 36 -5.23 -6.06 -8.23
N ARG A 37 -5.53 -6.94 -7.30
CA ARG A 37 -6.79 -7.69 -7.26
C ARG A 37 -7.79 -7.12 -6.27
N ASN A 38 -7.31 -6.63 -5.11
CA ASN A 38 -8.11 -5.98 -4.09
C ASN A 38 -8.08 -4.46 -4.26
N ARG A 39 -9.01 -3.97 -5.04
CA ARG A 39 -9.05 -2.61 -5.55
C ARG A 39 -9.81 -1.67 -4.63
N PHE A 40 -9.41 -1.56 -3.37
CA PHE A 40 -9.94 -0.50 -2.50
C PHE A 40 -9.37 0.89 -2.82
N THR A 41 -8.31 0.96 -3.64
CA THR A 41 -7.69 2.18 -4.09
C THR A 41 -8.48 2.87 -5.21
N ASP A 42 -7.93 3.80 -5.92
CA ASP A 42 -8.51 4.75 -6.89
C ASP A 42 -9.74 4.30 -7.72
N LYS A 43 -9.88 3.00 -8.05
CA LYS A 43 -11.06 2.51 -8.79
C LYS A 43 -12.32 2.62 -7.96
N HIS A 44 -12.28 2.12 -6.73
CA HIS A 44 -13.44 2.17 -5.83
C HIS A 44 -13.78 3.61 -5.48
N TYR A 45 -12.78 4.46 -5.26
CA TYR A 45 -12.99 5.85 -4.95
C TYR A 45 -13.61 6.61 -6.13
N THR A 46 -13.08 6.44 -7.34
CA THR A 46 -13.65 7.07 -8.55
C THR A 46 -15.04 6.52 -8.86
N ASN A 47 -15.22 5.20 -8.79
CA ASN A 47 -16.53 4.58 -9.01
C ASN A 47 -17.51 4.91 -7.88
N TRP A 48 -17.05 4.96 -6.62
CA TRP A 48 -17.88 5.37 -5.50
C TRP A 48 -18.35 6.83 -5.66
N LYS A 49 -17.47 7.75 -6.04
CA LYS A 49 -17.86 9.13 -6.34
C LYS A 49 -18.81 9.24 -7.52
N LEU A 50 -18.53 8.51 -8.61
CA LEU A 50 -19.45 8.47 -9.76
C LEU A 50 -20.81 7.91 -9.37
N ARG A 51 -20.86 6.85 -8.56
CA ARG A 51 -22.09 6.27 -8.04
C ARG A 51 -22.85 7.22 -7.11
N ASN A 52 -22.15 7.95 -6.24
CA ASN A 52 -22.81 8.94 -5.39
C ASN A 52 -23.43 10.05 -6.22
N LEU A 53 -22.71 10.59 -7.22
CA LEU A 53 -23.28 11.57 -8.15
C LEU A 53 -24.44 10.97 -8.96
N GLN A 54 -24.27 9.75 -9.45
CA GLN A 54 -25.33 9.03 -10.16
C GLN A 54 -26.55 8.84 -9.26
N ASN A 55 -26.38 8.50 -7.98
CA ASN A 55 -27.46 8.36 -7.02
C ASN A 55 -28.16 9.68 -6.73
N GLU A 56 -27.42 10.78 -6.54
CA GLU A 56 -28.00 12.11 -6.35
C GLU A 56 -28.88 12.52 -7.53
N HIS A 57 -28.40 12.31 -8.76
CA HIS A 57 -29.15 12.58 -9.96
C HIS A 57 -30.28 11.57 -10.20
N SER A 58 -30.10 10.29 -9.78
CA SER A 58 -31.12 9.26 -9.84
C SER A 58 -32.36 9.61 -9.01
N VAL A 59 -32.16 10.14 -7.80
CA VAL A 59 -33.30 10.60 -6.96
C VAL A 59 -34.09 11.70 -7.66
N LYS A 60 -33.43 12.64 -8.33
CA LYS A 60 -34.06 13.70 -9.10
C LYS A 60 -34.75 13.16 -10.38
N ALA A 61 -34.06 12.23 -11.07
CA ALA A 61 -34.56 11.66 -12.33
C ALA A 61 -35.77 10.73 -12.14
N TYR A 62 -35.77 9.96 -11.04
CA TYR A 62 -36.73 8.86 -10.85
C TYR A 62 -37.55 8.94 -9.54
N GLY A 63 -37.09 9.70 -8.54
CA GLY A 63 -37.64 9.72 -7.18
C GLY A 63 -36.89 8.81 -6.21
N TYR A 64 -37.39 8.71 -4.98
CA TYR A 64 -36.79 7.85 -3.95
C TYR A 64 -36.97 6.35 -4.24
N VAL A 65 -36.13 5.51 -3.63
CA VAL A 65 -36.07 4.06 -3.90
C VAL A 65 -37.40 3.32 -3.79
N GLY A 66 -38.38 3.81 -3.01
CA GLY A 66 -39.73 3.25 -2.93
C GLY A 66 -40.67 3.64 -4.05
N GLU A 67 -40.29 4.59 -4.91
CA GLU A 67 -41.14 5.12 -6.01
C GLU A 67 -40.72 4.59 -7.39
N PHE A 68 -39.74 3.67 -7.44
CA PHE A 68 -39.29 3.06 -8.69
C PHE A 68 -40.30 2.02 -9.20
N GLY A 69 -40.80 2.25 -10.39
CA GLY A 69 -41.74 1.37 -11.06
C GLY A 69 -43.14 1.96 -11.19
N ASN A 70 -43.97 1.28 -11.93
CA ASN A 70 -45.40 1.55 -12.01
C ASN A 70 -46.18 0.33 -11.51
N LYS A 71 -47.50 0.46 -11.34
CA LYS A 71 -48.35 -0.63 -10.86
C LYS A 71 -48.33 -1.87 -11.77
N GLU A 72 -48.05 -1.69 -13.06
CA GLU A 72 -48.02 -2.76 -14.06
C GLU A 72 -46.64 -3.43 -14.16
N ASN A 73 -45.57 -2.68 -13.95
CA ASN A 73 -44.21 -3.20 -13.97
C ASN A 73 -43.35 -2.52 -12.90
N PRO A 74 -43.25 -3.13 -11.71
CA PRO A 74 -42.50 -2.55 -10.59
C PRO A 74 -41.00 -2.39 -10.85
N PHE A 75 -40.44 -3.06 -11.87
CA PHE A 75 -39.04 -2.94 -12.27
C PHE A 75 -38.80 -1.84 -13.32
N ARG A 76 -39.84 -1.28 -13.90
CA ARG A 76 -39.72 -0.21 -14.90
C ARG A 76 -39.57 1.14 -14.20
N ARG A 77 -38.40 1.74 -14.33
CA ARG A 77 -38.15 3.10 -13.82
C ARG A 77 -38.98 4.11 -14.57
N VAL A 78 -39.79 4.88 -13.85
CA VAL A 78 -40.55 6.01 -14.40
C VAL A 78 -39.65 7.24 -14.42
N VAL A 79 -39.37 7.79 -15.60
CA VAL A 79 -38.54 8.98 -15.73
C VAL A 79 -39.38 10.20 -15.37
N LYS A 80 -39.09 10.85 -14.24
CA LYS A 80 -39.71 12.09 -13.78
C LYS A 80 -39.03 13.33 -14.38
N ASP A 81 -37.71 13.27 -14.59
CA ASP A 81 -36.93 14.34 -15.21
C ASP A 81 -35.98 13.77 -16.27
N ARG A 82 -36.21 14.12 -17.54
CA ARG A 82 -35.42 13.65 -18.69
C ARG A 82 -33.97 14.18 -18.68
N LYS A 83 -33.76 15.41 -18.17
CA LYS A 83 -32.43 16.01 -18.10
C LYS A 83 -31.58 15.28 -17.07
N GLU A 84 -32.14 15.00 -15.92
CA GLU A 84 -31.48 14.25 -14.85
C GLU A 84 -31.25 12.77 -15.27
N ASP A 85 -32.18 12.13 -15.97
CA ASP A 85 -32.00 10.79 -16.55
C ASP A 85 -30.83 10.74 -17.53
N PHE A 86 -30.67 11.74 -18.38
CA PHE A 86 -29.50 11.83 -19.26
C PHE A 86 -28.21 11.92 -18.48
N ILE A 87 -28.17 12.71 -17.40
CA ILE A 87 -26.99 12.84 -16.53
C ILE A 87 -26.64 11.49 -15.85
N VAL A 88 -27.65 10.77 -15.36
CA VAL A 88 -27.49 9.42 -14.77
C VAL A 88 -26.89 8.45 -15.79
N ARG A 89 -27.40 8.42 -17.01
CA ARG A 89 -26.87 7.57 -18.09
C ARG A 89 -25.46 7.95 -18.48
N PHE A 90 -25.14 9.25 -18.52
CA PHE A 90 -23.80 9.75 -18.80
C PHE A 90 -22.78 9.29 -17.74
N TYR A 91 -23.13 9.37 -16.45
CA TYR A 91 -22.27 8.85 -15.39
C TYR A 91 -22.12 7.32 -15.45
N GLY A 92 -23.17 6.58 -15.78
CA GLY A 92 -23.10 5.13 -16.02
C GLY A 92 -22.19 4.77 -17.19
N PHE A 93 -22.25 5.53 -18.28
CA PHE A 93 -21.33 5.39 -19.41
C PHE A 93 -19.88 5.68 -19.02
N LEU A 94 -19.63 6.75 -18.26
CA LEU A 94 -18.29 7.04 -17.73
C LEU A 94 -17.77 5.91 -16.82
N GLU A 95 -18.61 5.35 -15.95
CA GLU A 95 -18.25 4.20 -15.11
C GLU A 95 -17.89 2.98 -15.97
N SER A 96 -18.65 2.73 -17.04
CA SER A 96 -18.37 1.63 -17.98
C SER A 96 -17.05 1.84 -18.74
N LEU A 97 -16.78 3.04 -19.24
CA LEU A 97 -15.50 3.39 -19.88
C LEU A 97 -14.32 3.19 -18.92
N ILE A 98 -14.44 3.69 -17.70
CA ILE A 98 -13.45 3.48 -16.65
C ILE A 98 -13.26 1.97 -16.40
N GLY A 99 -14.33 1.18 -16.47
CA GLY A 99 -14.31 -0.28 -16.34
C GLY A 99 -13.45 -0.97 -17.41
N ILE A 100 -13.56 -0.58 -18.67
CA ILE A 100 -12.79 -1.15 -19.79
C ILE A 100 -11.29 -0.94 -19.61
N PHE A 101 -10.86 0.23 -19.15
CA PHE A 101 -9.44 0.56 -18.93
C PHE A 101 -8.82 -0.11 -17.70
N HIS A 102 -9.61 -0.81 -16.88
CA HIS A 102 -9.08 -1.53 -15.71
C HIS A 102 -8.34 -2.83 -16.04
N ILE A 103 -8.38 -3.30 -17.27
CA ILE A 103 -7.64 -4.48 -17.70
C ILE A 103 -6.13 -4.20 -17.70
N ILE A 104 -5.73 -2.96 -18.03
CA ILE A 104 -4.33 -2.53 -18.03
C ILE A 104 -3.99 -1.96 -16.64
N PRO A 105 -3.05 -2.55 -15.90
CA PRO A 105 -2.64 -2.00 -14.61
C PRO A 105 -1.86 -0.70 -14.82
N TYR A 106 -2.22 0.35 -14.12
CA TYR A 106 -1.47 1.61 -14.07
C TYR A 106 -0.74 1.81 -12.73
N TYR A 107 -0.91 0.86 -11.82
CA TYR A 107 -0.21 0.71 -10.56
C TYR A 107 -0.06 -0.78 -10.23
N THR A 108 0.79 -1.10 -9.25
CA THR A 108 1.01 -2.45 -8.72
C THR A 108 0.80 -2.45 -7.21
N GLU A 109 0.73 -3.63 -6.59
CA GLU A 109 0.69 -3.72 -5.11
C GLU A 109 1.95 -3.12 -4.46
N LEU A 110 3.09 -3.06 -5.17
CA LEU A 110 4.30 -2.38 -4.69
C LEU A 110 4.14 -0.87 -4.54
N ASP A 111 3.15 -0.25 -5.19
CA ASP A 111 2.89 1.17 -5.04
C ASP A 111 2.29 1.52 -3.66
N SER A 112 1.89 0.50 -2.88
CA SER A 112 1.50 0.62 -1.47
C SER A 112 2.70 0.69 -0.52
N LEU A 113 3.91 0.36 -1.01
CA LEU A 113 5.14 0.54 -0.25
C LEU A 113 5.56 2.00 -0.25
N ASP A 114 6.11 2.44 0.87
CA ASP A 114 6.77 3.72 0.97
C ASP A 114 7.91 3.84 -0.03
N LYS A 115 8.11 5.06 -0.51
CA LYS A 115 9.02 5.35 -1.63
C LYS A 115 10.44 4.82 -1.38
N GLY A 116 10.96 4.97 -0.16
CA GLY A 116 12.28 4.50 0.21
C GLY A 116 12.38 2.98 0.16
N TRP A 117 11.45 2.28 0.79
CA TRP A 117 11.41 0.81 0.81
C TRP A 117 11.20 0.22 -0.58
N ARG A 118 10.30 0.80 -1.36
CA ARG A 118 10.09 0.37 -2.75
C ARG A 118 11.38 0.48 -3.56
N LYS A 119 12.14 1.57 -3.40
CA LYS A 119 13.43 1.79 -4.06
C LYS A 119 14.50 0.82 -3.57
N ALA A 120 14.58 0.60 -2.25
CA ALA A 120 15.63 -0.21 -1.63
C ALA A 120 15.47 -1.71 -1.92
N PHE A 121 14.27 -2.26 -1.70
CA PHE A 121 14.06 -3.71 -1.75
C PHE A 121 12.78 -4.18 -2.46
N GLY A 122 11.88 -3.29 -2.91
CA GLY A 122 10.60 -3.69 -3.50
C GLY A 122 10.74 -4.70 -4.66
N ILE A 123 11.73 -4.54 -5.53
CA ILE A 123 11.98 -5.49 -6.62
C ILE A 123 12.69 -6.76 -6.12
N TYR A 124 13.51 -6.65 -5.09
CA TYR A 124 14.27 -7.79 -4.57
C TYR A 124 13.35 -8.79 -3.85
N ILE A 125 12.42 -8.33 -3.00
CA ILE A 125 11.41 -9.20 -2.39
C ILE A 125 10.59 -9.93 -3.46
N CYS A 126 10.19 -9.25 -4.53
CA CYS A 126 9.45 -9.88 -5.63
C CYS A 126 10.27 -10.94 -6.38
N LYS A 127 11.58 -10.73 -6.55
CA LYS A 127 12.48 -11.72 -7.17
C LYS A 127 12.62 -12.96 -6.29
N ASP A 128 12.83 -12.76 -4.99
CA ASP A 128 13.01 -13.86 -4.03
C ASP A 128 11.72 -14.67 -3.91
N LEU A 129 10.56 -14.02 -3.73
CA LEU A 129 9.25 -14.67 -3.72
C LEU A 129 8.98 -15.45 -5.01
N LYS A 130 9.24 -14.85 -6.18
CA LYS A 130 9.05 -15.54 -7.46
C LYS A 130 9.91 -16.78 -7.57
N ARG A 131 11.17 -16.72 -7.14
CA ARG A 131 12.09 -17.87 -7.14
C ARG A 131 11.54 -18.98 -6.25
N ALA A 132 11.22 -18.68 -4.98
CA ALA A 132 10.67 -19.65 -4.04
C ALA A 132 9.37 -20.30 -4.53
N LEU A 133 8.45 -19.51 -5.08
CA LEU A 133 7.19 -20.02 -5.63
C LEU A 133 7.38 -20.92 -6.86
N LEU A 134 8.37 -20.62 -7.71
CA LEU A 134 8.70 -21.45 -8.87
C LEU A 134 9.35 -22.77 -8.45
N GLU A 135 10.21 -22.75 -7.43
CA GLU A 135 10.85 -23.94 -6.85
C GLU A 135 9.84 -24.85 -6.14
N ASP A 136 8.85 -24.27 -5.43
CA ASP A 136 7.82 -25.01 -4.68
C ASP A 136 6.78 -25.72 -5.57
N GLY A 137 6.34 -25.13 -6.66
CA GLY A 137 5.28 -25.71 -7.50
C GLY A 137 5.15 -25.10 -8.88
N GLY A 138 6.23 -24.47 -9.35
CA GLY A 138 6.34 -23.95 -10.69
C GLY A 138 5.34 -22.83 -11.01
N ARG A 139 4.98 -22.74 -12.29
CA ARG A 139 4.06 -21.68 -12.78
C ARG A 139 2.67 -21.75 -12.17
N LYS A 140 2.21 -22.92 -11.75
CA LYS A 140 0.90 -23.10 -11.10
C LYS A 140 0.90 -22.40 -9.74
N ARG A 141 1.93 -22.64 -8.94
CA ARG A 141 2.12 -22.01 -7.63
C ARG A 141 2.25 -20.49 -7.75
N LEU A 142 3.09 -20.02 -8.66
CA LEU A 142 3.26 -18.60 -8.93
C LEU A 142 1.94 -17.88 -9.31
N ARG A 143 1.06 -18.55 -10.04
CA ARG A 143 -0.25 -18.01 -10.43
C ARG A 143 -1.28 -18.05 -9.30
N SER A 144 -1.18 -18.99 -8.37
CA SER A 144 -2.08 -19.10 -7.23
C SER A 144 -1.73 -18.15 -6.09
N TYR A 145 -0.47 -17.73 -5.98
CA TYR A 145 -0.02 -16.78 -4.98
C TYR A 145 -0.65 -15.41 -5.21
N ARG A 146 -1.11 -14.78 -4.14
CA ARG A 146 -1.81 -13.49 -4.16
C ARG A 146 -1.34 -12.62 -3.03
N ILE A 147 -1.19 -11.34 -3.29
CA ILE A 147 -1.00 -10.31 -2.27
C ILE A 147 -2.38 -9.75 -1.92
N ASP A 148 -2.70 -9.74 -0.64
CA ASP A 148 -3.93 -9.13 -0.14
C ASP A 148 -3.71 -7.68 0.22
N GLN A 149 -2.60 -7.39 0.90
CA GLN A 149 -2.26 -6.04 1.31
C GLN A 149 -0.76 -5.91 1.58
N ILE A 150 -0.19 -4.81 1.14
CA ILE A 150 1.13 -4.34 1.57
C ILE A 150 0.94 -3.00 2.26
N LYS A 151 1.54 -2.82 3.43
CA LYS A 151 1.51 -1.55 4.16
C LYS A 151 2.69 -1.43 5.12
N GLU A 152 2.95 -0.22 5.54
CA GLU A 152 3.75 0.09 6.72
C GLU A 152 2.88 -0.12 7.98
N LYS A 153 3.48 -0.60 9.06
CA LYS A 153 2.89 -0.60 10.39
C LYS A 153 3.98 -0.60 11.45
N PHE A 154 4.03 0.46 12.26
CA PHE A 154 5.01 0.63 13.35
C PHE A 154 6.46 0.46 12.90
N GLY A 155 6.83 1.12 11.80
CA GLY A 155 8.16 1.06 11.22
C GLY A 155 8.50 -0.26 10.53
N ASN A 156 7.51 -1.14 10.31
CA ASN A 156 7.69 -2.45 9.71
C ASN A 156 6.94 -2.61 8.40
N LEU A 157 7.52 -3.33 7.48
CA LEU A 157 6.80 -3.90 6.36
C LEU A 157 5.79 -4.94 6.85
N CYS A 158 4.53 -4.74 6.53
CA CYS A 158 3.48 -5.75 6.65
C CYS A 158 3.07 -6.21 5.25
N TRP A 159 3.27 -7.49 4.98
CA TRP A 159 2.93 -8.14 3.71
C TRP A 159 1.97 -9.27 3.98
N TYR A 160 0.71 -9.08 3.58
CA TYR A 160 -0.35 -10.07 3.73
C TYR A 160 -0.57 -10.75 2.39
N ASP A 161 -0.60 -12.09 2.39
CA ASP A 161 -0.72 -12.89 1.19
C ASP A 161 -1.55 -14.15 1.38
N HIS A 162 -1.96 -14.73 0.25
CA HIS A 162 -2.57 -16.05 0.18
C HIS A 162 -1.77 -16.97 -0.73
N GLY A 163 -1.69 -18.23 -0.34
CA GLY A 163 -1.00 -19.24 -1.13
C GLY A 163 0.51 -19.22 -0.95
N GLY A 164 1.02 -18.59 0.12
CA GLY A 164 2.39 -18.69 0.56
C GLY A 164 2.73 -20.06 1.17
N ASN A 165 3.99 -20.30 1.44
CA ASN A 165 4.54 -21.44 2.15
C ASN A 165 5.58 -20.97 3.18
N GLU A 166 6.25 -21.89 3.86
CA GLU A 166 7.26 -21.54 4.87
C GLU A 166 8.40 -20.71 4.30
N GLU A 167 8.86 -21.00 3.07
CA GLU A 167 9.92 -20.24 2.40
C GLU A 167 9.48 -18.82 2.04
N THR A 168 8.26 -18.63 1.54
CA THR A 168 7.72 -17.28 1.29
C THR A 168 7.58 -16.49 2.58
N ASN A 169 7.17 -17.12 3.68
CA ASN A 169 7.10 -16.49 5.00
C ASN A 169 8.49 -16.08 5.50
N ARG A 170 9.50 -16.93 5.30
CA ARG A 170 10.89 -16.60 5.64
C ARG A 170 11.40 -15.40 4.85
N ILE A 171 11.11 -15.34 3.55
CA ILE A 171 11.45 -14.21 2.70
C ILE A 171 10.74 -12.93 3.19
N ILE A 172 9.44 -12.98 3.46
CA ILE A 172 8.70 -11.83 3.98
C ILE A 172 9.28 -11.36 5.31
N ASN A 173 9.56 -12.27 6.24
CA ASN A 173 10.17 -11.92 7.53
C ASN A 173 11.54 -11.27 7.38
N LYS A 174 12.38 -11.77 6.45
CA LYS A 174 13.65 -11.13 6.09
C LYS A 174 13.45 -9.67 5.68
N TYR A 175 12.50 -9.39 4.78
CA TYR A 175 12.27 -8.02 4.32
C TYR A 175 11.54 -7.15 5.34
N THR A 176 10.73 -7.75 6.21
CA THR A 176 10.19 -7.06 7.39
C THR A 176 11.31 -6.59 8.32
N TYR A 177 12.31 -7.45 8.55
CA TYR A 177 13.48 -7.06 9.32
C TYR A 177 14.29 -5.95 8.62
N ILE A 178 14.57 -6.10 7.31
CA ILE A 178 15.29 -5.09 6.52
C ILE A 178 14.55 -3.74 6.53
N SER A 179 13.22 -3.74 6.50
CA SER A 179 12.43 -2.51 6.48
C SER A 179 12.66 -1.62 7.70
N ARG A 180 12.83 -2.22 8.87
CA ARG A 180 13.14 -1.49 10.12
C ARG A 180 14.43 -0.69 10.05
N HIS A 181 15.39 -1.14 9.25
CA HIS A 181 16.74 -0.60 9.14
C HIS A 181 16.93 0.22 7.85
N THR A 182 15.85 0.49 7.15
CA THR A 182 15.84 1.19 5.87
C THR A 182 15.01 2.46 5.98
N CYS A 183 15.61 3.61 5.69
CA CYS A 183 14.91 4.89 5.67
C CYS A 183 13.67 4.83 4.77
N ILE A 184 12.51 5.11 5.35
CA ILE A 184 11.21 5.04 4.68
C ILE A 184 11.11 6.02 3.49
N THR A 185 11.84 7.13 3.55
CA THR A 185 11.82 8.19 2.54
C THR A 185 12.74 7.93 1.35
N CYS A 186 14.02 7.56 1.60
CA CYS A 186 15.03 7.48 0.52
C CYS A 186 15.56 6.07 0.24
N GLY A 187 15.37 5.12 1.16
CA GLY A 187 15.86 3.75 1.02
C GLY A 187 17.33 3.53 1.40
N LYS A 188 18.03 4.55 1.94
CA LYS A 188 19.35 4.37 2.59
C LYS A 188 19.18 3.68 3.94
N SER A 189 20.26 3.28 4.58
CA SER A 189 20.23 2.82 5.99
C SER A 189 19.56 3.87 6.87
N ALA A 190 18.71 3.42 7.79
CA ALA A 190 18.15 4.28 8.81
C ALA A 190 19.18 4.50 9.92
N ASP A 191 19.23 5.71 10.44
CA ASP A 191 20.06 6.08 11.60
C ASP A 191 19.18 6.16 12.87
N TYR A 192 17.89 6.42 12.70
CA TYR A 192 16.93 6.63 13.78
C TYR A 192 15.63 5.86 13.55
N MET A 193 15.02 5.43 14.65
CA MET A 193 13.63 5.00 14.70
C MET A 193 12.88 5.99 15.60
N THR A 194 11.87 6.65 15.08
CA THR A 194 11.05 7.58 15.85
C THR A 194 10.18 6.85 16.88
N ILE A 195 9.83 7.54 17.96
CA ILE A 195 8.95 7.06 19.03
C ILE A 195 7.59 7.75 18.88
N GLY A 196 6.53 7.07 19.26
CA GLY A 196 5.15 7.55 19.05
C GLY A 196 4.66 7.17 17.66
N TRP A 197 4.91 7.99 16.66
CA TRP A 197 4.75 7.60 15.25
C TRP A 197 6.03 6.90 14.79
N ILE A 198 6.02 5.57 14.82
CA ILE A 198 7.22 4.74 14.69
C ILE A 198 7.57 4.54 13.22
N GLU A 199 8.63 5.19 12.75
CA GLU A 199 9.14 5.10 11.38
C GLU A 199 10.67 5.18 11.34
N PRO A 200 11.35 4.43 10.44
CA PRO A 200 12.81 4.46 10.28
C PRO A 200 13.26 5.61 9.36
N TYR A 201 14.19 6.44 9.82
CA TYR A 201 14.74 7.56 9.09
C TYR A 201 16.27 7.57 9.08
N CYS A 202 16.88 8.00 7.97
CA CYS A 202 18.28 8.44 7.98
C CYS A 202 18.40 9.89 8.48
N LYS A 203 19.62 10.32 8.82
CA LYS A 203 19.87 11.69 9.31
C LYS A 203 19.31 12.78 8.39
N GLU A 204 19.39 12.56 7.06
CA GLU A 204 18.94 13.54 6.06
C GLU A 204 17.41 13.69 6.00
N HIS A 205 16.64 12.70 6.50
CA HIS A 205 15.19 12.64 6.36
C HIS A 205 14.46 12.57 7.70
N LEU A 206 15.20 12.71 8.81
CA LEU A 206 14.55 12.86 10.12
C LEU A 206 13.67 14.12 10.10
N PRO A 207 12.39 14.03 10.47
CA PRO A 207 11.51 15.20 10.49
C PRO A 207 12.07 16.33 11.36
N GLU A 208 11.96 17.57 10.91
CA GLU A 208 12.51 18.77 11.59
C GLU A 208 11.99 18.96 13.02
N TRP A 209 10.79 18.43 13.32
CA TRP A 209 10.18 18.50 14.64
C TRP A 209 10.68 17.44 15.62
N ILE A 210 11.56 16.52 15.18
CA ILE A 210 12.18 15.46 15.98
C ILE A 210 13.59 15.91 16.38
N ASP A 211 13.87 15.98 17.67
CA ASP A 211 15.23 16.14 18.18
C ASP A 211 15.97 14.79 18.23
N PRO A 212 17.03 14.62 17.43
CA PRO A 212 17.80 13.38 17.42
C PRO A 212 18.52 13.07 18.74
N ASN A 213 18.69 14.07 19.60
CA ASN A 213 19.32 13.89 20.91
C ASN A 213 18.31 13.56 22.02
N ASN A 214 17.02 13.68 21.76
CA ASN A 214 15.97 13.39 22.73
C ASN A 214 15.61 11.89 22.72
N PRO A 215 15.96 11.13 23.80
CA PRO A 215 15.70 9.69 23.87
C PRO A 215 14.19 9.34 23.94
N ASP A 216 13.32 10.31 24.24
CA ASP A 216 11.88 10.11 24.24
C ASP A 216 11.25 10.28 22.83
N GLN A 217 12.03 10.79 21.87
CA GLN A 217 11.58 10.99 20.49
C GLN A 217 12.19 10.01 19.50
N VAL A 218 13.43 9.56 19.71
CA VAL A 218 14.15 8.67 18.81
C VAL A 218 14.99 7.64 19.53
N ASN A 219 15.13 6.47 18.91
CA ASN A 219 16.17 5.49 19.19
C ASN A 219 17.18 5.49 18.06
N GLU A 220 18.47 5.43 18.38
CA GLU A 220 19.54 5.27 17.39
C GLU A 220 19.74 3.81 17.04
N TYR A 221 20.19 3.55 15.81
CA TYR A 221 20.64 2.24 15.40
C TYR A 221 22.14 2.09 15.59
N TYR A 222 22.56 0.90 16.02
CA TYR A 222 23.95 0.47 15.95
C TYR A 222 24.11 -0.68 14.95
N THR A 223 25.33 -0.91 14.51
CA THR A 223 25.64 -1.96 13.53
C THR A 223 25.93 -3.27 14.26
N GLU A 224 25.24 -4.32 13.88
CA GLU A 224 25.48 -5.68 14.37
C GLU A 224 25.48 -6.65 13.19
N GLU A 225 26.27 -7.74 13.28
CA GLU A 225 26.30 -8.80 12.30
C GLU A 225 25.24 -9.84 12.63
N HIS A 226 24.30 -10.04 11.71
CA HIS A 226 23.24 -11.03 11.86
C HIS A 226 23.61 -12.31 11.10
N PRO A 227 23.55 -13.51 11.72
CA PRO A 227 24.02 -14.75 11.10
C PRO A 227 23.34 -15.14 9.80
N PHE A 228 22.09 -14.69 9.57
CA PHE A 228 21.34 -14.99 8.35
C PHE A 228 21.25 -13.84 7.33
N TYR A 229 21.49 -12.61 7.75
CA TYR A 229 21.20 -11.43 6.93
C TYR A 229 22.42 -10.55 6.68
N GLY A 230 23.57 -10.86 7.27
CA GLY A 230 24.80 -10.07 7.17
C GLY A 230 24.84 -8.92 8.17
N VAL A 231 25.55 -7.84 7.82
CA VAL A 231 25.69 -6.68 8.69
C VAL A 231 24.44 -5.80 8.62
N TYR A 232 23.78 -5.62 9.75
CA TYR A 232 22.60 -4.77 9.90
C TYR A 232 22.78 -3.83 11.07
N ARG A 233 22.06 -2.70 11.03
CA ARG A 233 21.92 -1.83 12.18
C ARG A 233 20.76 -2.31 13.03
N ILE A 234 20.98 -2.50 14.31
CA ILE A 234 19.95 -2.88 15.28
C ILE A 234 19.55 -1.65 16.08
N ARG A 235 18.25 -1.52 16.35
CA ARG A 235 17.73 -0.51 17.24
C ARG A 235 18.25 -0.74 18.65
N PHE A 236 18.80 0.29 19.27
CA PHE A 236 19.20 0.30 20.66
C PHE A 236 18.26 1.23 21.44
N ASP A 237 17.58 0.68 22.43
CA ASP A 237 16.79 1.48 23.35
C ASP A 237 17.74 2.09 24.40
N LYS A 238 17.85 3.42 24.45
CA LYS A 238 18.75 4.09 25.41
C LYS A 238 18.37 3.81 26.87
N LYS A 239 17.10 3.48 27.13
CA LYS A 239 16.63 3.10 28.48
C LYS A 239 17.22 1.79 28.96
N ASP A 240 17.51 0.85 28.04
CA ASP A 240 18.14 -0.43 28.40
C ASP A 240 19.62 -0.29 28.81
N LYS A 241 20.29 0.84 28.48
CA LYS A 241 21.67 1.14 28.89
C LYS A 241 21.77 1.51 30.36
N GLU A 242 20.78 2.18 30.91
CA GLU A 242 20.81 2.65 32.30
C GLU A 242 20.64 1.47 33.26
N GLU A 243 19.80 0.48 32.92
CA GLU A 243 19.59 -0.71 33.76
C GLU A 243 20.79 -1.68 33.78
N THR A 244 21.57 -1.76 32.70
CA THR A 244 22.77 -2.63 32.65
C THR A 244 23.99 -2.05 33.39
N ASN A 245 24.08 -0.71 33.53
CA ASN A 245 25.17 -0.07 34.27
C ASN A 245 24.97 -0.08 35.79
N ASP A 246 23.72 -0.18 36.28
CA ASP A 246 23.46 -0.26 37.71
C ASP A 246 23.65 -1.69 38.29
N GLY A 247 23.78 -2.70 37.42
CA GLY A 247 23.98 -4.11 37.81
C GLY A 247 25.43 -4.50 38.12
N GLU A 248 26.46 -3.68 37.80
CA GLU A 248 27.87 -3.98 38.01
C GLU A 248 28.50 -3.41 39.29
N LYS A 249 27.71 -2.87 40.23
CA LYS A 249 28.22 -2.65 41.58
C LYS A 249 28.23 -3.98 42.34
N GLY A 250 29.31 -4.74 42.15
CA GLY A 250 29.60 -5.92 42.94
C GLY A 250 29.64 -5.61 44.44
N PRO A 251 29.33 -6.60 45.30
CA PRO A 251 29.33 -6.39 46.74
C PRO A 251 30.72 -6.05 47.22
N SER A 252 30.91 -4.85 47.81
CA SER A 252 32.09 -4.49 48.53
C SER A 252 32.21 -5.43 49.73
N GLY A 253 33.24 -6.31 49.69
CA GLY A 253 33.59 -7.16 50.78
C GLY A 253 34.02 -6.35 52.03
N ASN A 254 33.47 -6.74 53.13
CA ASN A 254 34.02 -6.60 54.48
C ASN A 254 34.37 -8.00 54.98
#